data_7514ded5ca8f758eed4a9e56f7537e7a
#
_entry.id   7514ded5ca8f758eed4a9e56f7537e7a
#
_cell.length_a   1.000
_cell.length_b   1.000
_cell.length_c   1.000
_cell.angle_alpha   90.00
_cell.angle_beta   90.00
_cell.angle_gamma   90.00
#
_symmetry.space_group_name_H-M   'P 1'
#
loop_
_entity.id
_entity.type
_entity.pdbx_description
1 polymer ?
#
loop_
_entity_poly.entity_id
_entity_poly.type
_entity_poly.pdbx_seq_one_letter_code
_entity_poly.pdbx_strand_id
1 'polypeptide(L)'
;MKAELMVRRGVLAMAFAGFLAAGAYAQDPTPQQQDTQNDKKDIRQDKKDLAKDRADRNADQRDINKDKRDLSKDRADRNADQRDINHDKRDLSKDRTDRNADQRDINKDKRDLTRDDAKYGANSSEAKADRKDLRADRADRNKDQRDINHDKTDLAKDRADRNADQRDINHDKKDLAKDRNKDQKDINKDKRDLHKDRKDLRKDRRGR
;
A
#
# COMPACT_ATOMS: atom_id res chain seq x y z
N MET A 1 -27.37 22.14 -0.79
CA MET A 1 -28.19 22.27 0.45
C MET A 1 -27.28 21.88 1.61
N LYS A 2 -26.88 22.88 2.41
CA LYS A 2 -26.03 22.72 3.59
C LYS A 2 -26.93 22.46 4.79
N ALA A 3 -26.72 21.36 5.51
CA ALA A 3 -27.36 21.10 6.80
C ALA A 3 -26.31 21.31 7.89
N GLU A 4 -26.43 22.42 8.61
CA GLU A 4 -25.68 22.71 9.81
C GLU A 4 -26.24 21.93 10.99
N LEU A 5 -25.39 21.18 11.67
CA LEU A 5 -25.74 20.48 12.91
C LEU A 5 -25.31 21.37 14.10
N MET A 6 -26.29 22.03 14.73
CA MET A 6 -26.12 22.76 15.97
C MET A 6 -25.86 21.82 17.15
N VAL A 7 -24.66 21.92 17.73
CA VAL A 7 -24.35 21.30 19.03
C VAL A 7 -24.86 22.23 20.15
N ARG A 8 -25.92 21.82 20.83
CA ARG A 8 -26.40 22.49 22.06
C ARG A 8 -25.46 22.16 23.23
N ARG A 9 -24.76 23.17 23.70
CA ARG A 9 -24.05 23.15 25.00
C ARG A 9 -25.09 23.35 26.11
N GLY A 10 -25.33 22.29 26.88
CA GLY A 10 -26.07 22.39 28.12
C GLY A 10 -25.15 22.87 29.26
N VAL A 11 -25.36 24.07 29.71
CA VAL A 11 -24.72 24.63 30.93
C VAL A 11 -25.50 24.11 32.13
N LEU A 12 -24.86 23.22 32.90
CA LEU A 12 -25.43 22.80 34.20
C LEU A 12 -24.89 23.74 35.28
N ALA A 13 -25.74 24.67 35.73
CA ALA A 13 -25.49 25.50 36.88
C ALA A 13 -25.69 24.69 38.18
N MET A 14 -24.62 24.38 38.90
CA MET A 14 -24.73 23.86 40.27
C MET A 14 -24.70 24.99 41.26
N ALA A 15 -25.79 25.16 42.00
CA ALA A 15 -25.91 26.04 43.13
C ALA A 15 -25.09 25.52 44.29
N PHE A 16 -24.16 26.36 44.82
CA PHE A 16 -23.42 26.10 46.04
C PHE A 16 -24.30 26.53 47.23
N ALA A 17 -24.81 25.54 47.97
CA ALA A 17 -25.37 25.78 49.28
C ALA A 17 -24.23 25.81 50.30
N GLY A 18 -24.18 26.89 51.08
CA GLY A 18 -23.16 27.11 52.11
C GLY A 18 -23.19 26.05 53.20
N PHE A 19 -21.99 25.63 53.61
CA PHE A 19 -21.80 24.75 54.74
C PHE A 19 -21.07 25.50 55.87
N LEU A 20 -21.73 25.58 57.02
CA LEU A 20 -21.23 26.10 58.25
C LEU A 20 -19.95 25.35 58.70
N ALA A 21 -18.93 26.11 59.01
CA ALA A 21 -17.66 25.64 59.58
C ALA A 21 -17.90 25.15 61.01
N ALA A 22 -18.04 23.85 61.19
CA ALA A 22 -17.73 23.23 62.47
C ALA A 22 -16.24 22.85 62.44
N GLY A 23 -15.43 23.45 63.33
CA GLY A 23 -14.01 23.16 63.43
C GLY A 23 -13.77 21.71 63.84
N ALA A 24 -13.59 20.86 62.85
CA ALA A 24 -13.00 19.55 63.03
C ALA A 24 -11.47 19.72 63.00
N TYR A 25 -10.81 19.53 64.08
CA TYR A 25 -9.36 19.32 64.10
C TYR A 25 -9.09 18.11 63.21
N ALA A 26 -8.56 18.37 62.02
CA ALA A 26 -8.10 17.34 61.14
C ALA A 26 -6.92 16.64 61.82
N GLN A 27 -7.14 15.47 62.38
CA GLN A 27 -6.05 14.60 62.81
C GLN A 27 -5.20 14.30 61.57
N ASP A 28 -3.91 14.55 61.68
CA ASP A 28 -2.97 14.18 60.62
C ASP A 28 -3.15 12.69 60.30
N PRO A 29 -3.29 12.35 59.02
CA PRO A 29 -3.53 10.97 58.62
C PRO A 29 -2.39 10.06 59.12
N THR A 30 -2.74 8.98 59.75
CA THR A 30 -1.74 7.99 60.20
C THR A 30 -0.93 7.50 59.01
N PRO A 31 0.34 7.06 59.19
CA PRO A 31 1.16 6.54 58.10
C PRO A 31 0.42 5.50 57.21
N GLN A 32 -0.38 4.63 57.78
CA GLN A 32 -1.21 3.65 57.10
C GLN A 32 -2.34 4.30 56.25
N GLN A 33 -2.89 5.43 56.72
CA GLN A 33 -3.90 6.16 55.95
C GLN A 33 -3.27 6.91 54.78
N GLN A 34 -2.05 7.41 54.92
CA GLN A 34 -1.29 8.01 53.82
C GLN A 34 -0.93 7.00 52.76
N ASP A 35 -0.44 5.80 53.12
CA ASP A 35 -0.11 4.74 52.19
C ASP A 35 -1.34 4.30 51.36
N THR A 36 -2.47 4.11 52.06
CA THR A 36 -3.72 3.74 51.32
C THR A 36 -4.25 4.86 50.43
N GLN A 37 -3.97 6.13 50.72
CA GLN A 37 -4.33 7.22 49.82
C GLN A 37 -3.39 7.29 48.62
N ASN A 38 -2.10 7.03 48.80
CA ASN A 38 -1.14 6.99 47.72
C ASN A 38 -1.44 5.84 46.78
N ASP A 39 -1.67 4.63 47.28
CA ASP A 39 -2.07 3.47 46.49
C ASP A 39 -3.35 3.70 45.65
N LYS A 40 -4.32 4.42 46.26
CA LYS A 40 -5.53 4.81 45.49
C LYS A 40 -5.25 5.80 44.39
N LYS A 41 -4.26 6.68 44.54
CA LYS A 41 -3.83 7.61 43.49
C LYS A 41 -3.12 6.84 42.37
N ASP A 42 -2.23 5.94 42.74
CA ASP A 42 -1.45 5.13 41.79
C ASP A 42 -2.39 4.23 40.96
N ILE A 43 -3.33 3.56 41.61
CA ILE A 43 -4.36 2.76 40.89
C ILE A 43 -5.21 3.63 39.95
N ARG A 44 -5.50 4.90 40.33
CA ARG A 44 -6.23 5.81 39.41
C ARG A 44 -5.36 6.22 38.22
N GLN A 45 -4.06 6.43 38.45
CA GLN A 45 -3.12 6.74 37.40
C GLN A 45 -2.97 5.57 36.45
N ASP A 46 -2.72 4.36 36.97
CA ASP A 46 -2.60 3.14 36.18
C ASP A 46 -3.84 2.84 35.32
N LYS A 47 -5.03 3.13 35.88
CA LYS A 47 -6.27 3.02 35.08
C LYS A 47 -6.33 4.02 33.93
N LYS A 48 -5.79 5.25 34.12
CA LYS A 48 -5.71 6.24 33.05
C LYS A 48 -4.70 5.80 31.98
N ASP A 49 -3.55 5.30 32.41
CA ASP A 49 -2.50 4.84 31.52
C ASP A 49 -2.97 3.62 30.73
N LEU A 50 -3.63 2.67 31.39
CA LEU A 50 -4.27 1.54 30.70
C LEU A 50 -5.34 1.99 29.68
N ALA A 51 -6.11 3.03 29.99
CA ALA A 51 -7.10 3.57 29.06
C ALA A 51 -6.43 4.24 27.85
N LYS A 52 -5.32 4.93 28.07
CA LYS A 52 -4.49 5.53 27.02
C LYS A 52 -3.90 4.44 26.12
N ASP A 53 -3.26 3.43 26.70
CA ASP A 53 -2.64 2.32 25.97
C ASP A 53 -3.67 1.54 25.14
N ARG A 54 -4.91 1.44 25.65
CA ARG A 54 -6.01 0.86 24.85
C ARG A 54 -6.40 1.74 23.67
N ALA A 55 -6.36 3.07 23.83
CA ALA A 55 -6.64 4.00 22.74
C ALA A 55 -5.54 3.95 21.69
N ASP A 56 -4.27 3.93 22.10
CA ASP A 56 -3.11 3.80 21.23
C ASP A 56 -3.14 2.48 20.46
N ARG A 57 -3.42 1.37 21.12
CA ARG A 57 -3.63 0.08 20.46
C ARG A 57 -4.75 0.10 19.42
N ASN A 58 -5.83 0.83 19.68
CA ASN A 58 -6.91 0.97 18.70
C ASN A 58 -6.49 1.81 17.49
N ALA A 59 -5.60 2.80 17.69
CA ALA A 59 -4.98 3.56 16.60
C ALA A 59 -4.05 2.66 15.77
N ASP A 60 -3.13 1.95 16.41
CA ASP A 60 -2.20 1.00 15.78
C ASP A 60 -2.96 -0.09 14.98
N GLN A 61 -4.10 -0.58 15.53
CA GLN A 61 -4.94 -1.53 14.79
C GLN A 61 -5.57 -0.93 13.52
N ARG A 62 -5.87 0.38 13.52
CA ARG A 62 -6.35 1.07 12.30
C ARG A 62 -5.23 1.18 11.27
N ASP A 63 -4.01 1.48 11.71
CA ASP A 63 -2.84 1.58 10.84
C ASP A 63 -2.49 0.21 10.24
N ILE A 64 -2.48 -0.85 11.05
CA ILE A 64 -2.36 -2.23 10.55
C ILE A 64 -3.44 -2.57 9.51
N ASN A 65 -4.66 -2.10 9.69
CA ASN A 65 -5.73 -2.35 8.72
C ASN A 65 -5.55 -1.53 7.43
N LYS A 66 -4.97 -0.33 7.53
CA LYS A 66 -4.59 0.48 6.38
C LYS A 66 -3.47 -0.20 5.59
N ASP A 67 -2.38 -0.59 6.24
CA ASP A 67 -1.24 -1.27 5.61
C ASP A 67 -1.67 -2.57 4.90
N LYS A 68 -2.62 -3.30 5.48
CA LYS A 68 -3.19 -4.49 4.81
C LYS A 68 -3.94 -4.15 3.53
N ARG A 69 -4.62 -2.99 3.49
CA ARG A 69 -5.32 -2.53 2.28
C ARG A 69 -4.31 -2.10 1.22
N ASP A 70 -3.29 -1.36 1.62
CA ASP A 70 -2.23 -0.90 0.74
C ASP A 70 -1.47 -2.11 0.17
N LEU A 71 -1.09 -3.07 0.99
CA LEU A 71 -0.52 -4.35 0.55
C LEU A 71 -1.43 -5.13 -0.42
N SER A 72 -2.74 -5.06 -0.23
CA SER A 72 -3.69 -5.70 -1.15
C SER A 72 -3.75 -4.98 -2.49
N LYS A 73 -3.68 -3.65 -2.47
CA LYS A 73 -3.62 -2.82 -3.68
C LYS A 73 -2.35 -3.09 -4.47
N ASP A 74 -1.18 -3.03 -3.83
CA ASP A 74 0.11 -3.27 -4.49
C ASP A 74 0.20 -4.66 -5.13
N ARG A 75 -0.44 -5.66 -4.50
CA ARG A 75 -0.56 -6.99 -5.10
C ARG A 75 -1.46 -7.01 -6.33
N ALA A 76 -2.52 -6.22 -6.32
CA ALA A 76 -3.43 -6.11 -7.47
C ALA A 76 -2.72 -5.40 -8.64
N ASP A 77 -2.01 -4.31 -8.35
CA ASP A 77 -1.25 -3.53 -9.32
C ASP A 77 -0.14 -4.40 -9.93
N ARG A 78 0.66 -5.10 -9.12
CA ARG A 78 1.65 -6.06 -9.61
C ARG A 78 1.05 -7.17 -10.50
N ASN A 79 -0.17 -7.62 -10.20
CA ASN A 79 -0.84 -8.63 -11.02
C ASN A 79 -1.38 -8.04 -12.33
N ALA A 80 -1.71 -6.73 -12.36
CA ALA A 80 -2.04 -6.00 -13.57
C ALA A 80 -0.79 -5.88 -14.46
N ASP A 81 0.32 -5.38 -13.94
CA ASP A 81 1.61 -5.29 -14.66
C ASP A 81 2.06 -6.63 -15.24
N GLN A 82 1.84 -7.72 -14.50
CA GLN A 82 2.17 -9.04 -15.02
C GLN A 82 1.29 -9.44 -16.21
N ARG A 83 0.03 -8.99 -16.23
CA ARG A 83 -0.85 -9.22 -17.41
C ARG A 83 -0.39 -8.41 -18.61
N ASP A 84 -0.02 -7.15 -18.37
CA ASP A 84 0.46 -6.24 -19.40
C ASP A 84 1.79 -6.73 -19.99
N ILE A 85 2.73 -7.15 -19.15
CA ILE A 85 3.96 -7.85 -19.57
C ILE A 85 3.66 -9.07 -20.46
N ASN A 86 2.61 -9.84 -20.16
CA ASN A 86 2.25 -11.01 -20.94
C ASN A 86 1.58 -10.63 -22.28
N HIS A 87 0.85 -9.51 -22.30
CA HIS A 87 0.28 -8.93 -23.53
C HIS A 87 1.40 -8.45 -24.44
N ASP A 88 2.30 -7.59 -23.96
CA ASP A 88 3.43 -7.06 -24.73
C ASP A 88 4.34 -8.14 -25.33
N LYS A 89 4.54 -9.22 -24.57
CA LYS A 89 5.30 -10.37 -25.09
C LYS A 89 4.61 -11.05 -26.27
N ARG A 90 3.27 -11.10 -26.27
CA ARG A 90 2.51 -11.68 -27.38
C ARG A 90 2.57 -10.78 -28.59
N ASP A 91 2.39 -9.48 -28.39
CA ASP A 91 2.45 -8.51 -29.47
C ASP A 91 3.86 -8.45 -30.07
N LEU A 92 4.88 -8.40 -29.24
CA LEU A 92 6.28 -8.51 -29.69
C LEU A 92 6.56 -9.80 -30.48
N SER A 93 5.92 -10.91 -30.12
CA SER A 93 6.04 -12.17 -30.85
C SER A 93 5.34 -12.11 -32.22
N LYS A 94 4.16 -11.49 -32.27
CA LYS A 94 3.40 -11.26 -33.47
C LYS A 94 4.17 -10.38 -34.45
N ASP A 95 4.60 -9.21 -34.01
CA ASP A 95 5.33 -8.23 -34.81
C ASP A 95 6.63 -8.80 -35.40
N ARG A 96 7.32 -9.64 -34.62
CA ARG A 96 8.48 -10.37 -35.13
C ARG A 96 8.12 -11.36 -36.24
N THR A 97 6.95 -12.00 -36.13
CA THR A 97 6.46 -12.93 -37.11
C THR A 97 6.09 -12.19 -38.39
N ASP A 98 5.38 -11.09 -38.29
CA ASP A 98 4.95 -10.23 -39.40
C ASP A 98 6.18 -9.62 -40.09
N ARG A 99 7.12 -9.05 -39.36
CA ARG A 99 8.40 -8.57 -39.92
C ARG A 99 9.16 -9.66 -40.70
N ASN A 100 9.13 -10.91 -40.20
CA ASN A 100 9.79 -12.02 -40.88
C ASN A 100 9.04 -12.46 -42.12
N ALA A 101 7.72 -12.29 -42.17
CA ALA A 101 6.91 -12.49 -43.37
C ALA A 101 7.25 -11.43 -44.42
N ASP A 102 7.22 -10.13 -44.06
CA ASP A 102 7.60 -9.03 -44.93
C ASP A 102 9.00 -9.21 -45.52
N GLN A 103 9.94 -9.66 -44.67
CA GLN A 103 11.29 -9.93 -45.20
C GLN A 103 11.33 -11.03 -46.22
N ARG A 104 10.46 -12.05 -46.15
CA ARG A 104 10.32 -13.10 -47.15
C ARG A 104 9.73 -12.55 -48.43
N ASP A 105 8.69 -11.71 -48.33
CA ASP A 105 8.02 -11.07 -49.46
C ASP A 105 8.98 -10.09 -50.16
N ILE A 106 9.73 -9.26 -49.40
CA ILE A 106 10.82 -8.45 -49.95
C ILE A 106 11.84 -9.29 -50.77
N ASN A 107 12.19 -10.47 -50.27
CA ASN A 107 13.15 -11.34 -50.95
C ASN A 107 12.55 -11.98 -52.20
N LYS A 108 11.23 -12.25 -52.20
CA LYS A 108 10.49 -12.73 -53.39
C LYS A 108 10.41 -11.62 -54.42
N ASP A 109 9.94 -10.44 -54.07
CA ASP A 109 9.80 -9.28 -54.96
C ASP A 109 11.12 -8.87 -55.63
N LYS A 110 12.22 -8.97 -54.89
CA LYS A 110 13.55 -8.75 -55.47
C LYS A 110 13.88 -9.75 -56.58
N ARG A 111 13.50 -11.00 -56.39
CA ARG A 111 13.73 -12.05 -57.41
C ARG A 111 12.83 -11.85 -58.62
N ASP A 112 11.56 -11.51 -58.37
CA ASP A 112 10.59 -11.24 -59.42
C ASP A 112 11.01 -10.01 -60.22
N LEU A 113 11.38 -8.91 -59.54
CA LEU A 113 11.95 -7.73 -60.19
C LEU A 113 13.18 -8.05 -61.07
N THR A 114 14.11 -8.89 -60.55
CA THR A 114 15.29 -9.26 -61.34
C THR A 114 14.90 -10.05 -62.58
N ARG A 115 13.91 -10.93 -62.49
CA ARG A 115 13.40 -11.71 -63.60
C ARG A 115 12.70 -10.83 -64.65
N ASP A 116 11.86 -9.90 -64.17
CA ASP A 116 11.06 -9.03 -65.04
C ASP A 116 11.91 -7.93 -65.66
N ASP A 117 12.92 -7.41 -64.98
CA ASP A 117 13.95 -6.54 -65.58
C ASP A 117 14.71 -7.25 -66.71
N ALA A 118 15.05 -8.52 -66.53
CA ALA A 118 15.76 -9.32 -67.56
C ALA A 118 14.87 -9.68 -68.75
N LYS A 119 13.58 -9.93 -68.53
CA LYS A 119 12.65 -10.40 -69.54
C LYS A 119 12.01 -9.25 -70.32
N TYR A 120 11.58 -8.22 -69.66
CA TYR A 120 10.78 -7.15 -70.22
C TYR A 120 11.47 -5.79 -70.22
N GLY A 121 12.61 -5.70 -69.57
CA GLY A 121 13.38 -4.45 -69.41
C GLY A 121 12.97 -3.68 -68.15
N ALA A 122 13.91 -2.91 -67.65
CA ALA A 122 13.76 -2.17 -66.39
C ALA A 122 12.66 -1.08 -66.40
N ASN A 123 12.17 -0.68 -67.52
CA ASN A 123 11.12 0.35 -67.66
C ASN A 123 9.74 -0.26 -67.97
N SER A 124 9.62 -1.58 -68.03
CA SER A 124 8.35 -2.29 -68.27
C SER A 124 7.31 -1.98 -67.20
N SER A 125 6.04 -2.25 -67.46
CA SER A 125 4.95 -2.12 -66.50
C SER A 125 5.11 -3.13 -65.36
N GLU A 126 5.58 -4.31 -65.65
CA GLU A 126 5.83 -5.40 -64.69
C GLU A 126 6.93 -4.98 -63.71
N ALA A 127 8.10 -4.57 -64.20
CA ALA A 127 9.20 -4.11 -63.36
C ALA A 127 8.83 -2.88 -62.50
N LYS A 128 7.94 -2.02 -63.00
CA LYS A 128 7.45 -0.88 -62.21
C LYS A 128 6.48 -1.32 -61.11
N ALA A 129 5.64 -2.34 -61.36
CA ALA A 129 4.76 -2.92 -60.36
C ALA A 129 5.58 -3.57 -59.24
N ASP A 130 6.54 -4.44 -59.57
CA ASP A 130 7.42 -5.09 -58.60
C ASP A 130 8.21 -4.08 -57.72
N ARG A 131 8.68 -2.98 -58.33
CA ARG A 131 9.33 -1.91 -57.53
C ARG A 131 8.36 -1.21 -56.59
N LYS A 132 7.10 -1.06 -56.95
CA LYS A 132 6.07 -0.48 -56.07
C LYS A 132 5.79 -1.42 -54.91
N ASP A 133 5.61 -2.70 -55.18
CA ASP A 133 5.32 -3.72 -54.16
C ASP A 133 6.53 -3.87 -53.21
N LEU A 134 7.75 -3.92 -53.73
CA LEU A 134 8.98 -3.92 -52.92
C LEU A 134 9.12 -2.69 -52.03
N ARG A 135 8.61 -1.50 -52.45
CA ARG A 135 8.60 -0.31 -51.62
C ARG A 135 7.57 -0.41 -50.49
N ALA A 136 6.39 -0.96 -50.79
CA ALA A 136 5.33 -1.21 -49.79
C ALA A 136 5.82 -2.18 -48.72
N ASP A 137 6.32 -3.35 -49.08
CA ASP A 137 6.82 -4.36 -48.15
C ASP A 137 7.97 -3.84 -47.27
N ARG A 138 8.84 -3.00 -47.83
CA ARG A 138 9.88 -2.35 -47.05
C ARG A 138 9.32 -1.32 -46.04
N ALA A 139 8.25 -0.61 -46.42
CA ALA A 139 7.60 0.31 -45.52
C ALA A 139 6.92 -0.40 -44.37
N ASP A 140 6.23 -1.52 -44.65
CA ASP A 140 5.55 -2.34 -43.69
C ASP A 140 6.56 -2.99 -42.71
N ARG A 141 7.62 -3.61 -43.23
CA ARG A 141 8.71 -4.13 -42.39
C ARG A 141 9.32 -3.05 -41.47
N ASN A 142 9.49 -1.82 -41.98
CA ASN A 142 10.03 -0.71 -41.18
C ASN A 142 9.04 -0.22 -40.12
N LYS A 143 7.72 -0.37 -40.39
CA LYS A 143 6.67 -0.11 -39.39
C LYS A 143 6.74 -1.16 -38.29
N ASP A 144 6.72 -2.44 -38.66
CA ASP A 144 6.83 -3.53 -37.68
C ASP A 144 8.10 -3.42 -36.79
N GLN A 145 9.21 -2.98 -37.38
CA GLN A 145 10.41 -2.75 -36.58
C GLN A 145 10.26 -1.61 -35.58
N ARG A 146 9.48 -0.59 -35.89
CA ARG A 146 9.16 0.51 -34.93
C ARG A 146 8.25 -0.01 -33.83
N ASP A 147 7.24 -0.79 -34.19
CA ASP A 147 6.29 -1.40 -33.25
C ASP A 147 7.02 -2.35 -32.29
N ILE A 148 7.91 -3.20 -32.80
CA ILE A 148 8.82 -4.02 -31.98
C ILE A 148 9.66 -3.20 -31.00
N ASN A 149 10.15 -2.04 -31.41
CA ASN A 149 10.95 -1.19 -30.53
C ASN A 149 10.09 -0.52 -29.45
N HIS A 150 8.86 -0.14 -29.78
CA HIS A 150 7.88 0.38 -28.84
C HIS A 150 7.53 -0.67 -27.79
N ASP A 151 7.11 -1.87 -28.21
CA ASP A 151 6.77 -2.97 -27.31
C ASP A 151 7.89 -3.37 -26.38
N LYS A 152 9.14 -3.32 -26.86
CA LYS A 152 10.31 -3.56 -25.99
C LYS A 152 10.45 -2.50 -24.90
N THR A 153 10.12 -1.24 -25.22
CA THR A 153 10.20 -0.13 -24.29
C THR A 153 9.10 -0.26 -23.24
N ASP A 154 7.88 -0.57 -23.66
CA ASP A 154 6.75 -0.79 -22.76
C ASP A 154 7.00 -1.99 -21.85
N LEU A 155 7.44 -3.08 -22.41
CA LEU A 155 7.84 -4.28 -21.64
C LEU A 155 8.94 -3.98 -20.61
N ALA A 156 9.88 -3.08 -20.91
CA ALA A 156 10.92 -2.68 -19.97
C ALA A 156 10.34 -1.83 -18.84
N LYS A 157 9.40 -0.93 -19.15
CA LYS A 157 8.68 -0.09 -18.19
C LYS A 157 7.84 -0.95 -17.24
N ASP A 158 6.98 -1.81 -17.76
CA ASP A 158 6.11 -2.69 -16.97
C ASP A 158 6.91 -3.60 -16.02
N ARG A 159 8.08 -4.05 -16.46
CA ARG A 159 8.99 -4.80 -15.59
C ARG A 159 9.57 -3.94 -14.47
N ALA A 160 9.86 -2.66 -14.73
CA ALA A 160 10.36 -1.74 -13.73
C ALA A 160 9.27 -1.43 -12.69
N ASP A 161 8.05 -1.17 -13.14
CA ASP A 161 6.88 -0.89 -12.30
C ASP A 161 6.56 -2.10 -11.42
N ARG A 162 6.47 -3.30 -11.99
CA ARG A 162 6.31 -4.53 -11.20
C ARG A 162 7.41 -4.75 -10.15
N ASN A 163 8.64 -4.36 -10.46
CA ASN A 163 9.75 -4.48 -9.49
C ASN A 163 9.67 -3.40 -8.39
N ALA A 164 9.09 -2.23 -8.68
CA ALA A 164 8.77 -1.21 -7.67
C ALA A 164 7.69 -1.72 -6.73
N ASP A 165 6.57 -2.19 -7.24
CA ASP A 165 5.48 -2.79 -6.46
C ASP A 165 5.95 -3.92 -5.57
N GLN A 166 6.86 -4.75 -6.06
CA GLN A 166 7.42 -5.83 -5.24
C GLN A 166 8.26 -5.29 -4.07
N ARG A 167 8.95 -4.16 -4.24
CA ARG A 167 9.68 -3.50 -3.14
C ARG A 167 8.73 -2.93 -2.11
N ASP A 168 7.66 -2.29 -2.57
CA ASP A 168 6.64 -1.70 -1.70
C ASP A 168 5.91 -2.77 -0.90
N ILE A 169 5.50 -3.87 -1.54
CA ILE A 169 4.98 -5.07 -0.86
C ILE A 169 5.93 -5.58 0.24
N ASN A 170 7.24 -5.58 -0.02
CA ASN A 170 8.21 -6.06 0.97
C ASN A 170 8.41 -5.06 2.13
N HIS A 171 8.29 -3.75 1.85
CA HIS A 171 8.32 -2.69 2.86
C HIS A 171 7.11 -2.80 3.78
N ASP A 172 5.90 -2.84 3.22
CA ASP A 172 4.64 -2.94 3.95
C ASP A 172 4.56 -4.18 4.85
N LYS A 173 5.07 -5.31 4.36
CA LYS A 173 5.16 -6.52 5.18
C LYS A 173 6.08 -6.35 6.39
N LYS A 174 7.19 -5.61 6.24
CA LYS A 174 8.12 -5.36 7.34
C LYS A 174 7.51 -4.43 8.37
N ASP A 175 6.83 -3.39 7.93
CA ASP A 175 6.20 -2.42 8.83
C ASP A 175 5.03 -3.05 9.57
N LEU A 176 4.17 -3.79 8.89
CA LEU A 176 3.12 -4.59 9.50
C LEU A 176 3.66 -5.56 10.57
N ALA A 177 4.83 -6.16 10.35
CA ALA A 177 5.46 -7.05 11.32
C ALA A 177 6.02 -6.29 12.53
N LYS A 178 6.59 -5.09 12.32
CA LYS A 178 7.08 -4.23 13.42
C LYS A 178 5.93 -3.78 14.31
N ASP A 179 4.84 -3.29 13.72
CA ASP A 179 3.69 -2.77 14.45
C ASP A 179 3.03 -3.85 15.29
N ARG A 180 2.81 -5.02 14.70
CA ARG A 180 2.29 -6.18 15.46
C ARG A 180 3.19 -6.58 16.63
N ASN A 181 4.51 -6.54 16.47
CA ASN A 181 5.46 -6.89 17.53
C ASN A 181 5.49 -5.83 18.64
N LYS A 182 5.36 -4.55 18.30
CA LYS A 182 5.28 -3.44 19.24
C LYS A 182 4.03 -3.57 20.09
N ASP A 183 2.86 -3.65 19.45
CA ASP A 183 1.57 -3.82 20.12
C ASP A 183 1.56 -5.00 21.10
N GLN A 184 2.11 -6.14 20.68
CA GLN A 184 2.14 -7.31 21.53
C GLN A 184 3.03 -7.10 22.76
N LYS A 185 4.15 -6.36 22.65
CA LYS A 185 5.02 -6.03 23.77
C LYS A 185 4.31 -5.09 24.75
N ASP A 186 3.62 -4.08 24.24
CA ASP A 186 2.93 -3.08 25.05
C ASP A 186 1.75 -3.72 25.79
N ILE A 187 0.93 -4.51 25.13
CA ILE A 187 -0.13 -5.31 25.77
C ILE A 187 0.41 -6.24 26.88
N ASN A 188 1.57 -6.86 26.68
CA ASN A 188 2.16 -7.73 27.67
C ASN A 188 2.72 -6.97 28.87
N LYS A 189 3.22 -5.76 28.68
CA LYS A 189 3.67 -4.85 29.73
C LYS A 189 2.48 -4.44 30.58
N ASP A 190 1.43 -3.90 29.98
CA ASP A 190 0.23 -3.42 30.66
C ASP A 190 -0.44 -4.51 31.51
N LYS A 191 -0.51 -5.73 30.96
CA LYS A 191 -1.03 -6.88 31.73
C LYS A 191 -0.21 -7.16 32.98
N ARG A 192 1.12 -7.01 32.91
CA ARG A 192 2.01 -7.24 34.07
C ARG A 192 1.81 -6.16 35.12
N ASP A 193 1.75 -4.90 34.69
CA ASP A 193 1.59 -3.76 35.59
C ASP A 193 0.22 -3.83 36.30
N LEU A 194 -0.85 -4.08 35.54
CA LEU A 194 -2.19 -4.29 36.13
C LEU A 194 -2.25 -5.46 37.13
N HIS A 195 -1.47 -6.52 36.88
CA HIS A 195 -1.42 -7.66 37.81
C HIS A 195 -0.70 -7.30 39.13
N LYS A 196 0.39 -6.53 39.03
CA LYS A 196 1.14 -6.01 40.17
C LYS A 196 0.26 -5.12 41.06
N ASP A 197 -0.41 -4.14 40.47
CA ASP A 197 -1.28 -3.19 41.19
C ASP A 197 -2.44 -3.90 41.90
N ARG A 198 -3.05 -4.88 41.24
CA ARG A 198 -4.08 -5.71 41.87
C ARG A 198 -3.55 -6.51 43.06
N LYS A 199 -2.30 -6.97 42.99
CA LYS A 199 -1.66 -7.72 44.09
C LYS A 199 -1.38 -6.80 45.29
N ASP A 200 -0.88 -5.60 45.05
CA ASP A 200 -0.57 -4.63 46.07
C ASP A 200 -1.85 -4.13 46.73
N LEU A 201 -2.89 -3.79 45.98
CA LEU A 201 -4.21 -3.49 46.51
C LEU A 201 -4.80 -4.59 47.42
N ARG A 202 -4.54 -5.87 47.11
CA ARG A 202 -4.98 -6.97 47.96
C ARG A 202 -4.21 -7.09 49.27
N LYS A 203 -2.91 -6.77 49.26
CA LYS A 203 -2.10 -6.73 50.47
C LYS A 203 -2.60 -5.67 51.44
N ASP A 204 -2.86 -4.45 50.94
CA ASP A 204 -3.31 -3.31 51.72
C ASP A 204 -4.69 -3.53 52.35
N ARG A 205 -5.55 -4.30 51.65
CA ARG A 205 -6.87 -4.71 52.21
C ARG A 205 -6.76 -5.77 53.27
N ARG A 206 -5.68 -6.58 53.30
CA ARG A 206 -5.48 -7.66 54.29
C ARG A 206 -4.71 -7.20 55.52
N GLY A 207 -3.98 -6.08 55.40
CA GLY A 207 -3.25 -5.46 56.50
C GLY A 207 -4.12 -4.63 57.45
N ARG A 208 -5.42 -4.61 57.16
CA ARG A 208 -6.46 -4.03 58.02
C ARG A 208 -7.21 -5.17 58.75
#